data_a3518540a5cce1bf4fc4fb9802854785
#
_entry.id   a3518540a5cce1bf4fc4fb9802854785
#
_cell.length_a   1.000
_cell.length_b   1.000
_cell.length_c   1.000
_cell.angle_alpha   90.00
_cell.angle_beta   90.00
_cell.angle_gamma   90.00
#
_symmetry.space_group_name_H-M   'P 1'
#
loop_
_entity.id
_entity.type
_entity.pdbx_description
1 polymer ?
#
loop_
_entity_poly.entity_id
_entity_poly.type
_entity_poly.pdbx_seq_one_letter_code
_entity_poly.pdbx_strand_id
1 'polypeptide(L)'
;MPLPPGDEPLRWEALFADLEAQLAAQESLDVAAEIAERTRRERALVPFLSRLAGQLGGLTTVDLVSGERVSGELLDLGADWILLGSRIHQPGTRHLVVSAAITGVIEPSRRAQDARMARRFGLGSALRTLSRDRATVTIDDRSGKRLSGTIDAVGADALELAEHPIGELRRPAAVTGRRLIPFEALVVIRSSD
;
A
#
# COMPACT_ATOMS: atom_id res chain seq x y z
N MET A 1 -61.52 -59.31 -8.52
CA MET A 1 -60.08 -59.04 -8.51
C MET A 1 -59.91 -57.56 -8.07
N PRO A 2 -59.58 -57.27 -6.83
CA PRO A 2 -59.43 -55.87 -6.39
C PRO A 2 -58.09 -55.31 -6.86
N LEU A 3 -58.12 -54.08 -7.33
CA LEU A 3 -56.94 -53.28 -7.66
C LEU A 3 -56.02 -53.15 -6.43
N PRO A 4 -54.69 -53.11 -6.61
CA PRO A 4 -53.77 -52.91 -5.50
C PRO A 4 -53.91 -51.48 -4.96
N PRO A 5 -53.81 -51.29 -3.63
CA PRO A 5 -53.85 -49.96 -3.04
C PRO A 5 -52.52 -49.23 -3.28
N GLY A 6 -52.68 -48.17 -3.82
CA GLY A 6 -52.04 -46.90 -4.00
C GLY A 6 -50.59 -46.68 -3.51
N ASP A 7 -49.81 -46.34 -4.53
CA ASP A 7 -48.51 -45.62 -4.41
C ASP A 7 -48.69 -44.10 -4.23
N GLU A 8 -49.90 -43.60 -3.98
CA GLU A 8 -50.20 -42.17 -3.89
C GLU A 8 -49.54 -41.46 -2.65
N PRO A 9 -49.52 -42.02 -1.44
CA PRO A 9 -48.88 -41.33 -0.32
C PRO A 9 -47.37 -41.14 -0.51
N LEU A 10 -46.68 -42.17 -0.99
CA LEU A 10 -45.23 -42.13 -1.23
C LEU A 10 -44.82 -41.10 -2.32
N ARG A 11 -45.68 -40.89 -3.31
CA ARG A 11 -45.46 -39.94 -4.38
C ARG A 11 -45.59 -38.49 -3.90
N TRP A 12 -46.55 -38.24 -3.02
CA TRP A 12 -46.70 -36.90 -2.43
C TRP A 12 -45.57 -36.58 -1.45
N GLU A 13 -45.13 -37.51 -0.61
CA GLU A 13 -43.99 -37.37 0.31
C GLU A 13 -42.70 -37.07 -0.46
N ALA A 14 -42.42 -37.77 -1.58
CA ALA A 14 -41.29 -37.51 -2.43
C ALA A 14 -41.34 -36.11 -3.08
N LEU A 15 -42.54 -35.66 -3.52
CA LEU A 15 -42.72 -34.32 -4.05
C LEU A 15 -42.48 -33.24 -3.04
N PHE A 16 -42.96 -33.39 -1.79
CA PHE A 16 -42.73 -32.42 -0.71
C PHE A 16 -41.26 -32.38 -0.32
N ALA A 17 -40.59 -33.53 -0.24
CA ALA A 17 -39.15 -33.58 0.04
C ALA A 17 -38.31 -32.87 -1.05
N ASP A 18 -38.70 -33.01 -2.32
CA ASP A 18 -38.04 -32.34 -3.44
C ASP A 18 -38.26 -30.82 -3.39
N LEU A 19 -39.48 -30.37 -3.08
CA LEU A 19 -39.80 -28.95 -2.92
C LEU A 19 -39.06 -28.33 -1.72
N GLU A 20 -38.99 -29.05 -0.61
CA GLU A 20 -38.22 -28.60 0.57
C GLU A 20 -36.70 -28.50 0.27
N ALA A 21 -36.17 -29.48 -0.47
CA ALA A 21 -34.77 -29.45 -0.92
C ALA A 21 -34.49 -28.28 -1.88
N GLN A 22 -35.42 -28.00 -2.82
CA GLN A 22 -35.31 -26.86 -3.72
C GLN A 22 -35.37 -25.52 -2.95
N LEU A 23 -36.28 -25.38 -1.99
CA LEU A 23 -36.39 -24.19 -1.16
C LEU A 23 -35.14 -23.97 -0.34
N ALA A 24 -34.63 -25.02 0.32
CA ALA A 24 -33.38 -24.94 1.09
C ALA A 24 -32.15 -24.59 0.22
N ALA A 25 -32.12 -25.11 -1.01
CA ALA A 25 -31.08 -24.76 -1.98
C ALA A 25 -31.18 -23.28 -2.40
N GLN A 26 -32.40 -22.78 -2.64
CA GLN A 26 -32.63 -21.37 -2.97
C GLN A 26 -32.23 -20.45 -1.82
N GLU A 27 -32.66 -20.74 -0.60
CA GLU A 27 -32.27 -19.97 0.60
C GLU A 27 -30.75 -19.94 0.80
N SER A 28 -30.07 -21.07 0.55
CA SER A 28 -28.61 -21.15 0.65
C SER A 28 -27.92 -20.26 -0.40
N LEU A 29 -28.45 -20.18 -1.62
CA LEU A 29 -27.93 -19.30 -2.69
C LEU A 29 -28.17 -17.84 -2.34
N ASP A 30 -29.33 -17.49 -1.79
CA ASP A 30 -29.66 -16.12 -1.41
C ASP A 30 -28.75 -15.62 -0.27
N VAL A 31 -28.53 -16.46 0.76
CA VAL A 31 -27.57 -16.15 1.84
C VAL A 31 -26.15 -16.00 1.30
N ALA A 32 -25.71 -16.86 0.39
CA ALA A 32 -24.39 -16.76 -0.21
C ALA A 32 -24.24 -15.47 -1.03
N ALA A 33 -25.29 -15.07 -1.75
CA ALA A 33 -25.31 -13.82 -2.52
C ALA A 33 -25.26 -12.60 -1.61
N GLU A 34 -26.00 -12.61 -0.49
CA GLU A 34 -25.98 -11.54 0.50
C GLU A 34 -24.59 -11.38 1.15
N ILE A 35 -23.97 -12.50 1.55
CA ILE A 35 -22.60 -12.50 2.10
C ILE A 35 -21.61 -11.94 1.09
N ALA A 36 -21.71 -12.35 -0.18
CA ALA A 36 -20.83 -11.86 -1.24
C ALA A 36 -20.97 -10.35 -1.48
N GLU A 37 -22.22 -9.85 -1.46
CA GLU A 37 -22.52 -8.43 -1.61
C GLU A 37 -22.01 -7.62 -0.43
N ARG A 38 -22.24 -8.07 0.80
CA ARG A 38 -21.71 -7.44 2.01
C ARG A 38 -20.20 -7.37 1.98
N THR A 39 -19.54 -8.47 1.63
CA THR A 39 -18.07 -8.53 1.50
C THR A 39 -17.56 -7.56 0.44
N ARG A 40 -18.26 -7.40 -0.69
CA ARG A 40 -17.89 -6.42 -1.73
C ARG A 40 -17.98 -4.99 -1.21
N ARG A 41 -19.07 -4.65 -0.49
CA ARG A 41 -19.25 -3.32 0.11
C ARG A 41 -18.18 -3.02 1.16
N GLU A 42 -17.89 -3.97 2.04
CA GLU A 42 -16.84 -3.81 3.05
C GLU A 42 -15.46 -3.60 2.40
N ARG A 43 -15.14 -4.35 1.33
CA ARG A 43 -13.89 -4.17 0.58
C ARG A 43 -13.78 -2.82 -0.13
N ALA A 44 -14.90 -2.28 -0.61
CA ALA A 44 -14.93 -0.97 -1.27
C ALA A 44 -14.62 0.18 -0.31
N LEU A 45 -14.83 0.00 0.99
CA LEU A 45 -14.55 1.00 2.02
C LEU A 45 -13.12 0.95 2.56
N VAL A 46 -12.32 -0.05 2.15
CA VAL A 46 -10.94 -0.20 2.66
C VAL A 46 -10.01 0.79 1.96
N PRO A 47 -9.42 1.76 2.68
CA PRO A 47 -8.48 2.70 2.11
C PRO A 47 -7.22 2.02 1.57
N PHE A 48 -6.59 2.63 0.56
CA PHE A 48 -5.37 2.13 -0.08
C PHE A 48 -4.27 1.75 0.91
N LEU A 49 -3.92 2.67 1.82
CA LEU A 49 -2.87 2.42 2.83
C LEU A 49 -3.22 1.32 3.84
N SER A 50 -4.51 1.05 4.08
CA SER A 50 -4.91 -0.08 4.93
C SER A 50 -4.69 -1.44 4.25
N ARG A 51 -4.74 -1.48 2.92
CA ARG A 51 -4.36 -2.67 2.14
C ARG A 51 -2.86 -2.89 2.18
N LEU A 52 -2.08 -1.81 2.06
CA LEU A 52 -0.62 -1.88 2.19
C LEU A 52 -0.18 -2.29 3.60
N ALA A 53 -0.85 -1.81 4.65
CA ALA A 53 -0.57 -2.23 6.02
C ALA A 53 -0.65 -3.74 6.23
N GLY A 54 -1.48 -4.43 5.46
CA GLY A 54 -1.54 -5.90 5.45
C GLY A 54 -0.30 -6.60 4.89
N GLN A 55 0.64 -5.85 4.31
CA GLN A 55 1.92 -6.34 3.78
C GLN A 55 3.12 -5.96 4.65
N LEU A 56 2.91 -5.34 5.81
CA LEU A 56 3.99 -4.92 6.69
C LEU A 56 4.91 -6.11 7.03
N GLY A 57 6.22 -5.93 6.88
CA GLY A 57 7.23 -6.98 6.99
C GLY A 57 7.34 -7.91 5.78
N GLY A 58 6.49 -7.74 4.76
CA GLY A 58 6.49 -8.52 3.53
C GLY A 58 7.11 -7.79 2.34
N LEU A 59 7.44 -8.57 1.30
CA LEU A 59 7.90 -8.02 0.04
C LEU A 59 6.76 -7.25 -0.64
N THR A 60 7.03 -6.00 -0.97
CA THR A 60 6.08 -5.10 -1.63
C THR A 60 6.74 -4.50 -2.86
N THR A 61 6.04 -4.50 -3.97
CA THR A 61 6.48 -3.89 -5.23
C THR A 61 5.48 -2.83 -5.65
N VAL A 62 5.96 -1.62 -5.91
CA VAL A 62 5.14 -0.47 -6.32
C VAL A 62 5.63 0.11 -7.63
N ASP A 63 4.70 0.50 -8.50
CA ASP A 63 4.95 1.30 -9.68
C ASP A 63 4.75 2.78 -9.34
N LEU A 64 5.65 3.63 -9.79
CA LEU A 64 5.67 5.05 -9.50
C LEU A 64 5.26 5.90 -10.71
N VAL A 65 4.79 7.10 -10.46
CA VAL A 65 4.41 8.07 -11.50
C VAL A 65 5.57 8.44 -12.44
N SER A 66 6.81 8.27 -11.98
CA SER A 66 8.03 8.41 -12.80
C SER A 66 8.25 7.29 -13.83
N GLY A 67 7.42 6.23 -13.78
CA GLY A 67 7.61 5.00 -14.55
C GLY A 67 8.59 4.01 -13.91
N GLU A 68 9.22 4.36 -12.81
CA GLU A 68 10.10 3.47 -12.08
C GLU A 68 9.30 2.46 -11.24
N ARG A 69 9.86 1.27 -11.08
CA ARG A 69 9.36 0.22 -10.17
C ARG A 69 10.29 0.08 -8.99
N VAL A 70 9.76 0.13 -7.77
CA VAL A 70 10.51 -0.04 -6.54
C VAL A 70 10.00 -1.27 -5.80
N SER A 71 10.94 -2.15 -5.41
CA SER A 71 10.64 -3.37 -4.66
C SER A 71 11.47 -3.43 -3.39
N GLY A 72 10.84 -3.86 -2.30
CA GLY A 72 11.51 -4.01 -1.01
C GLY A 72 10.59 -4.58 0.05
N GLU A 73 11.13 -4.84 1.22
CA GLU A 73 10.33 -5.16 2.39
C GLU A 73 9.61 -3.90 2.88
N LEU A 74 8.30 -3.97 3.06
CA LEU A 74 7.55 -2.87 3.65
C LEU A 74 7.87 -2.77 5.14
N LEU A 75 8.74 -1.82 5.50
CA LEU A 75 9.24 -1.63 6.86
C LEU A 75 8.29 -0.80 7.71
N ASP A 76 7.69 0.23 7.11
CA ASP A 76 6.79 1.15 7.81
C ASP A 76 5.89 1.89 6.81
N LEU A 77 4.83 2.54 7.33
CA LEU A 77 3.93 3.39 6.55
C LEU A 77 3.36 4.52 7.41
N GLY A 78 3.21 5.69 6.82
CA GLY A 78 2.60 6.86 7.45
C GLY A 78 1.26 7.24 6.85
N ALA A 79 0.85 8.49 7.09
CA ALA A 79 -0.40 9.03 6.55
C ALA A 79 -0.37 9.15 5.01
N ASP A 80 0.79 9.44 4.45
CA ASP A 80 0.99 9.83 3.05
C ASP A 80 2.32 9.29 2.46
N TRP A 81 2.95 8.32 3.10
CA TRP A 81 4.20 7.69 2.67
C TRP A 81 4.28 6.22 3.09
N ILE A 82 5.17 5.47 2.42
CA ILE A 82 5.60 4.13 2.80
C ILE A 82 7.13 4.07 2.80
N LEU A 83 7.69 3.18 3.62
CA LEU A 83 9.12 2.91 3.71
C LEU A 83 9.40 1.48 3.24
N LEU A 84 10.18 1.36 2.17
CA LEU A 84 10.64 0.07 1.66
C LEU A 84 12.13 -0.09 1.92
N GLY A 85 12.52 -1.25 2.48
CA GLY A 85 13.91 -1.64 2.65
C GLY A 85 14.38 -2.49 1.47
N SER A 86 15.48 -2.08 0.82
CA SER A 86 16.09 -2.90 -0.24
C SER A 86 16.89 -4.05 0.35
N ARG A 87 16.53 -5.29 -0.01
CA ARG A 87 17.26 -6.50 0.42
C ARG A 87 18.15 -7.07 -0.67
N ILE A 88 17.86 -6.78 -1.94
CA ILE A 88 18.43 -7.52 -3.08
C ILE A 88 19.45 -6.67 -3.86
N HIS A 89 19.13 -5.43 -4.20
CA HIS A 89 19.97 -4.62 -5.10
C HIS A 89 20.98 -3.73 -4.39
N GLN A 90 20.66 -3.22 -3.22
CA GLN A 90 21.52 -2.38 -2.38
C GLN A 90 21.15 -2.61 -0.91
N PRO A 91 21.72 -3.62 -0.24
CA PRO A 91 21.46 -3.84 1.19
C PRO A 91 21.74 -2.57 1.99
N GLY A 92 20.83 -2.22 2.92
CA GLY A 92 20.91 -1.00 3.70
C GLY A 92 20.27 0.23 3.05
N THR A 93 19.86 0.17 1.77
CA THR A 93 19.13 1.29 1.15
C THR A 93 17.67 1.27 1.54
N ARG A 94 17.16 2.43 1.96
CA ARG A 94 15.75 2.67 2.26
C ARG A 94 15.12 3.58 1.23
N HIS A 95 13.91 3.26 0.84
CA HIS A 95 13.11 4.02 -0.12
C HIS A 95 11.88 4.58 0.61
N LEU A 96 11.90 5.86 0.92
CA LEU A 96 10.73 6.59 1.40
C LEU A 96 9.91 7.02 0.17
N VAL A 97 8.81 6.33 -0.07
CA VAL A 97 7.95 6.56 -1.24
C VAL A 97 6.74 7.38 -0.83
N VAL A 98 6.45 8.45 -1.54
CA VAL A 98 5.25 9.27 -1.34
C VAL A 98 4.04 8.53 -1.89
N SER A 99 3.00 8.33 -1.06
CA SER A 99 1.83 7.52 -1.46
C SER A 99 1.10 8.07 -2.68
N ALA A 100 1.04 9.40 -2.84
CA ALA A 100 0.45 10.06 -3.99
C ALA A 100 1.26 9.89 -5.30
N ALA A 101 2.47 9.35 -5.22
CA ALA A 101 3.29 9.01 -6.38
C ALA A 101 3.16 7.54 -6.80
N ILE A 102 2.47 6.71 -6.03
CA ILE A 102 2.25 5.29 -6.35
C ILE A 102 1.10 5.21 -7.36
N THR A 103 1.38 4.61 -8.53
CA THR A 103 0.40 4.36 -9.58
C THR A 103 -0.16 2.94 -9.56
N GLY A 104 0.56 2.00 -8.94
CA GLY A 104 0.13 0.62 -8.78
C GLY A 104 0.91 -0.13 -7.70
N VAL A 105 0.30 -1.20 -7.19
CA VAL A 105 0.94 -2.17 -6.30
C VAL A 105 0.81 -3.54 -6.94
N ILE A 106 1.92 -4.25 -7.06
CA ILE A 106 1.95 -5.58 -7.66
C ILE A 106 1.66 -6.61 -6.57
N GLU A 107 0.75 -7.53 -6.88
CA GLU A 107 0.33 -8.61 -5.97
C GLU A 107 -0.06 -8.09 -4.56
N PRO A 108 -1.01 -7.14 -4.46
CA PRO A 108 -1.38 -6.57 -3.18
C PRO A 108 -1.98 -7.64 -2.26
N SER A 109 -1.69 -7.55 -0.96
CA SER A 109 -2.31 -8.42 0.04
C SER A 109 -3.83 -8.35 -0.04
N ARG A 110 -4.50 -9.51 0.10
CA ARG A 110 -5.95 -9.59 0.25
C ARG A 110 -6.40 -9.23 1.68
N ARG A 111 -5.47 -9.21 2.65
CA ARG A 111 -5.74 -8.85 4.04
C ARG A 111 -5.48 -7.35 4.20
N ALA A 112 -6.47 -6.64 4.71
CA ALA A 112 -6.29 -5.27 5.18
C ALA A 112 -6.03 -5.29 6.68
N GLN A 113 -5.12 -4.44 7.15
CA GLN A 113 -4.92 -4.20 8.57
C GLN A 113 -5.29 -2.75 8.92
N ASP A 114 -5.72 -2.54 10.15
CA ASP A 114 -6.02 -1.19 10.64
C ASP A 114 -4.70 -0.41 10.82
N ALA A 115 -4.42 0.46 9.86
CA ALA A 115 -3.23 1.29 9.87
C ALA A 115 -3.37 2.56 10.73
N ARG A 116 -4.35 2.63 11.65
CA ARG A 116 -4.64 3.85 12.42
C ARG A 116 -3.44 4.38 13.20
N MET A 117 -2.60 3.50 13.73
CA MET A 117 -1.40 3.90 14.49
C MET A 117 -0.30 4.42 13.54
N ALA A 118 -0.06 3.75 12.42
CA ALA A 118 0.92 4.15 11.41
C ALA A 118 0.56 5.48 10.73
N ARG A 119 -0.74 5.76 10.57
CA ARG A 119 -1.25 6.98 9.91
C ARG A 119 -1.08 8.28 10.68
N ARG A 120 -0.54 8.26 11.89
CA ARG A 120 -0.39 9.47 12.72
C ARG A 120 0.73 10.38 12.24
N PHE A 121 1.71 9.86 11.50
CA PHE A 121 2.89 10.60 11.07
C PHE A 121 2.85 10.84 9.56
N GLY A 122 2.77 12.12 9.18
CA GLY A 122 2.88 12.53 7.79
C GLY A 122 4.32 12.56 7.30
N LEU A 123 4.48 12.73 5.97
CA LEU A 123 5.77 12.79 5.26
C LEU A 123 6.77 13.73 5.90
N GLY A 124 6.33 14.93 6.31
CA GLY A 124 7.18 15.90 6.98
C GLY A 124 7.85 15.35 8.26
N SER A 125 7.19 14.44 8.99
CA SER A 125 7.77 13.77 10.16
C SER A 125 8.90 12.83 9.78
N ALA A 126 8.69 12.00 8.75
CA ALA A 126 9.70 11.09 8.21
C ALA A 126 10.91 11.86 7.66
N LEU A 127 10.68 12.94 6.92
CA LEU A 127 11.73 13.80 6.38
C LEU A 127 12.55 14.48 7.48
N ARG A 128 11.91 14.90 8.59
CA ARG A 128 12.64 15.48 9.74
C ARG A 128 13.58 14.47 10.39
N THR A 129 13.24 13.18 10.39
CA THR A 129 14.15 12.13 10.85
C THR A 129 15.39 12.06 9.96
N LEU A 130 15.22 11.98 8.65
CA LEU A 130 16.33 11.99 7.68
C LEU A 130 17.20 13.26 7.79
N SER A 131 16.55 14.41 7.97
CA SER A 131 17.27 15.69 8.17
C SER A 131 18.10 15.70 9.45
N ARG A 132 17.57 15.14 10.55
CA ARG A 132 18.27 15.06 11.85
C ARG A 132 19.49 14.16 11.77
N ASP A 133 19.37 13.04 11.06
CA ASP A 133 20.46 12.08 10.87
C ASP A 133 21.52 12.60 9.88
N ARG A 134 21.26 13.73 9.21
CA ARG A 134 22.10 14.31 8.16
C ARG A 134 22.50 13.33 7.07
N ALA A 135 21.62 12.39 6.81
CA ALA A 135 21.82 11.37 5.79
C ALA A 135 21.95 12.01 4.40
N THR A 136 22.88 11.51 3.60
CA THR A 136 22.88 11.81 2.16
C THR A 136 21.70 11.11 1.52
N VAL A 137 20.89 11.88 0.80
CA VAL A 137 19.70 11.35 0.13
C VAL A 137 19.77 11.56 -1.38
N THR A 138 19.10 10.69 -2.10
CA THR A 138 18.75 10.88 -3.51
C THR A 138 17.26 11.06 -3.61
N ILE A 139 16.81 12.13 -4.23
CA ILE A 139 15.39 12.49 -4.40
C ILE A 139 15.04 12.41 -5.88
N ASP A 140 14.03 11.63 -6.23
CA ASP A 140 13.41 11.69 -7.54
C ASP A 140 12.11 12.48 -7.45
N ASP A 141 11.95 13.44 -8.34
CA ASP A 141 10.76 14.27 -8.42
C ASP A 141 9.80 13.84 -9.55
N ARG A 142 8.61 14.41 -9.57
CA ARG A 142 7.56 14.11 -10.58
C ARG A 142 7.94 14.53 -11.99
N SER A 143 8.95 15.39 -12.17
CA SER A 143 9.47 15.77 -13.49
C SER A 143 10.48 14.76 -14.04
N GLY A 144 10.79 13.70 -13.27
CA GLY A 144 11.82 12.72 -13.59
C GLY A 144 13.25 13.17 -13.27
N LYS A 145 13.40 14.29 -12.57
CA LYS A 145 14.70 14.78 -12.16
C LYS A 145 15.19 14.06 -10.90
N ARG A 146 16.48 13.68 -10.92
CA ARG A 146 17.16 13.09 -9.77
C ARG A 146 18.12 14.11 -9.16
N LEU A 147 17.96 14.35 -7.87
CA LEU A 147 18.74 15.28 -7.07
C LEU A 147 19.44 14.51 -5.95
N SER A 148 20.68 14.89 -5.61
CA SER A 148 21.41 14.32 -4.48
C SER A 148 21.87 15.40 -3.54
N GLY A 149 21.89 15.10 -2.23
CA GLY A 149 22.30 16.07 -1.22
C GLY A 149 21.89 15.68 0.19
N THR A 150 21.88 16.67 1.06
CA THR A 150 21.43 16.52 2.47
C THR A 150 20.23 17.45 2.70
N ILE A 151 19.23 16.97 3.42
CA ILE A 151 18.08 17.78 3.81
C ILE A 151 18.50 18.72 4.96
N ASP A 152 18.56 20.02 4.66
CA ASP A 152 18.95 21.05 5.63
C ASP A 152 17.80 21.45 6.55
N ALA A 153 16.58 21.59 5.99
CA ALA A 153 15.38 21.95 6.73
C ALA A 153 14.13 21.28 6.16
N VAL A 154 13.11 21.10 7.00
CA VAL A 154 11.81 20.55 6.63
C VAL A 154 10.73 21.47 7.17
N GLY A 155 10.04 22.14 6.26
CA GLY A 155 8.90 23.01 6.52
C GLY A 155 7.58 22.28 6.72
N ALA A 156 6.48 22.99 6.51
CA ALA A 156 5.14 22.44 6.61
C ALA A 156 4.78 21.57 5.40
N ASP A 157 5.20 21.98 4.20
CA ASP A 157 4.83 21.45 2.89
C ASP A 157 6.01 21.36 1.90
N ALA A 158 7.23 21.73 2.33
CA ALA A 158 8.43 21.71 1.50
C ALA A 158 9.66 21.33 2.35
N LEU A 159 10.72 20.88 1.67
CA LEU A 159 12.05 20.67 2.25
C LEU A 159 13.09 21.54 1.55
N GLU A 160 14.17 21.87 2.28
CA GLU A 160 15.36 22.48 1.72
C GLU A 160 16.45 21.40 1.55
N LEU A 161 16.95 21.25 0.32
CA LEU A 161 18.03 20.34 -0.03
C LEU A 161 19.30 21.13 -0.30
N ALA A 162 20.39 20.82 0.40
CA ALA A 162 21.74 21.22 0.03
C ALA A 162 22.26 20.19 -0.97
N GLU A 163 22.34 20.57 -2.25
CA GLU A 163 22.78 19.70 -3.34
C GLU A 163 24.28 19.47 -3.27
N HIS A 164 24.71 18.21 -3.30
CA HIS A 164 26.09 17.78 -3.40
C HIS A 164 26.18 16.36 -3.99
N PRO A 165 27.34 15.93 -4.53
CA PRO A 165 27.52 14.57 -5.06
C PRO A 165 27.29 13.49 -4.01
N ILE A 166 26.82 12.32 -4.46
CA ILE A 166 26.70 11.13 -3.63
C ILE A 166 28.11 10.68 -3.18
N GLY A 167 28.22 10.30 -1.91
CA GLY A 167 29.50 9.84 -1.34
C GLY A 167 30.39 10.95 -0.79
N GLU A 168 30.05 12.22 -1.01
CA GLU A 168 30.71 13.34 -0.39
C GLU A 168 29.97 13.77 0.90
N LEU A 169 30.74 13.98 1.98
CA LEU A 169 30.18 14.55 3.19
C LEU A 169 29.75 16.00 2.91
N ARG A 170 28.60 16.39 3.49
CA ARG A 170 28.14 17.78 3.42
C ARG A 170 29.15 18.72 4.03
N ARG A 171 29.97 19.34 3.18
CA ARG A 171 30.91 20.43 3.52
C ARG A 171 30.51 21.68 2.75
N PRO A 172 30.74 22.91 3.28
CA PRO A 172 30.40 24.11 2.53
C PRO A 172 30.96 24.15 1.11
N ALA A 173 32.17 23.62 0.92
CA ALA A 173 32.83 23.54 -0.39
C ALA A 173 32.25 22.50 -1.36
N ALA A 174 31.53 21.50 -0.85
CA ALA A 174 30.91 20.44 -1.66
C ALA A 174 29.48 20.81 -2.10
N VAL A 175 28.85 21.80 -1.45
CA VAL A 175 27.49 22.23 -1.77
C VAL A 175 27.50 23.02 -3.07
N THR A 176 26.88 22.44 -4.11
CA THR A 176 26.76 23.03 -5.44
C THR A 176 25.55 23.93 -5.60
N GLY A 177 24.54 23.78 -4.76
CA GLY A 177 23.31 24.56 -4.78
C GLY A 177 22.42 24.29 -3.57
N ARG A 178 21.36 25.10 -3.45
CA ARG A 178 20.28 24.89 -2.51
C ARG A 178 18.94 24.91 -3.23
N ARG A 179 18.06 24.01 -2.87
CA ARG A 179 16.77 23.88 -3.54
C ARG A 179 15.65 23.72 -2.51
N LEU A 180 14.61 24.52 -2.67
CA LEU A 180 13.33 24.34 -1.98
C LEU A 180 12.47 23.42 -2.86
N ILE A 181 12.02 22.29 -2.29
CA ILE A 181 11.26 21.25 -3.00
C ILE A 181 9.92 21.05 -2.27
N PRO A 182 8.77 21.34 -2.90
CA PRO A 182 7.47 21.05 -2.33
C PRO A 182 7.26 19.54 -2.14
N PHE A 183 6.55 19.13 -1.08
CA PHE A 183 6.28 17.70 -0.84
C PHE A 183 5.49 17.05 -1.97
N GLU A 184 4.60 17.79 -2.63
CA GLU A 184 3.84 17.32 -3.78
C GLU A 184 4.68 16.99 -5.00
N ALA A 185 5.88 17.57 -5.12
CA ALA A 185 6.83 17.26 -6.19
C ALA A 185 7.63 15.98 -5.94
N LEU A 186 7.65 15.47 -4.71
CA LEU A 186 8.43 14.30 -4.34
C LEU A 186 7.78 13.01 -4.84
N VAL A 187 8.58 12.07 -5.29
CA VAL A 187 8.20 10.72 -5.68
C VAL A 187 8.79 9.69 -4.74
N VAL A 188 10.12 9.64 -4.67
CA VAL A 188 10.85 8.73 -3.78
C VAL A 188 12.12 9.39 -3.27
N ILE A 189 12.41 9.19 -2.00
CA ILE A 189 13.65 9.60 -1.35
C ILE A 189 14.40 8.34 -0.95
N ARG A 190 15.65 8.21 -1.40
CA ARG A 190 16.52 7.09 -1.07
C ARG A 190 17.59 7.56 -0.10
N SER A 191 17.81 6.76 0.94
CA SER A 191 18.93 6.92 1.88
C SER A 191 19.63 5.59 2.07
N SER A 192 20.94 5.62 2.29
CA SER A 192 21.72 4.48 2.76
C SER A 192 21.93 4.63 4.25
N ASP A 193 21.88 3.51 4.98
CA ASP A 193 22.28 3.46 6.39
C ASP A 193 23.77 3.69 6.54
#